data_870f94dc8aabde78c0033d7651f48bff
#
_entry.id   870f94dc8aabde78c0033d7651f48bff
#
_cell.length_a   1.000
_cell.length_b   1.000
_cell.length_c   1.000
_cell.angle_alpha   90.00
_cell.angle_beta   90.00
_cell.angle_gamma   90.00
#
_symmetry.space_group_name_H-M   'P 1'
#
loop_
_entity.id
_entity.type
_entity.pdbx_description
1 polymer ?
#
loop_
_entity_poly.entity_id
_entity_poly.type
_entity_poly.pdbx_seq_one_letter_code
_entity_poly.pdbx_strand_id
1 'polypeptide(L)'
;MNYITCFTGHRPEAITCGTDKADPKCKILFNRLEDAIDDLIAKGCTYFIAGNAHGIDTWASEIVLEKKKTNPNLILEIAQPYEGHNARRKEIKTILEKADLVHPVSTKERRNDAYLDRNKYMVDKSDFVVAIFDDSDPHTVGSWHTLDFAMRKGKIVIKIQWRDIR
;
A
#
# COMPACT_ATOMS: atom_id res chain seq x y z
N MET A 1 15.59 -5.44 15.23
CA MET A 1 15.79 -5.12 13.81
C MET A 1 14.65 -4.27 13.31
N ASN A 2 14.95 -3.33 12.46
CA ASN A 2 13.94 -2.44 11.88
C ASN A 2 13.57 -2.94 10.50
N TYR A 3 12.45 -3.65 10.40
CA TYR A 3 11.96 -4.15 9.12
C TYR A 3 11.16 -3.08 8.38
N ILE A 4 11.12 -3.20 7.07
CA ILE A 4 10.42 -2.30 6.16
C ILE A 4 9.32 -3.07 5.46
N THR A 5 8.12 -2.51 5.44
CA THR A 5 6.94 -3.07 4.77
C THR A 5 6.43 -2.11 3.70
N CYS A 6 6.06 -2.65 2.55
CA CYS A 6 5.27 -1.90 1.57
C CYS A 6 3.93 -2.59 1.28
N PHE A 7 3.09 -1.88 0.57
CA PHE A 7 1.73 -2.31 0.24
C PHE A 7 1.53 -2.36 -1.27
N THR A 8 0.76 -3.32 -1.72
CA THR A 8 0.25 -3.38 -3.08
C THR A 8 -1.19 -3.90 -3.05
N GLY A 9 -2.00 -3.49 -4.01
CA GLY A 9 -3.39 -3.93 -4.04
C GLY A 9 -4.11 -3.44 -5.28
N HIS A 10 -5.28 -4.02 -5.50
CA HIS A 10 -6.15 -3.60 -6.58
C HIS A 10 -6.69 -2.19 -6.34
N ARG A 11 -6.97 -1.49 -7.42
CA ARG A 11 -7.68 -0.21 -7.36
C ARG A 11 -9.12 -0.43 -6.88
N PRO A 12 -9.77 0.61 -6.34
CA PRO A 12 -11.14 0.49 -5.85
C PRO A 12 -12.12 -0.08 -6.86
N GLU A 13 -11.91 0.19 -8.14
CA GLU A 13 -12.76 -0.31 -9.23
C GLU A 13 -12.75 -1.85 -9.34
N ALA A 14 -11.66 -2.48 -8.94
CA ALA A 14 -11.52 -3.95 -8.93
C ALA A 14 -12.02 -4.56 -7.61
N ILE A 15 -12.26 -3.75 -6.59
CA ILE A 15 -12.79 -4.17 -5.31
C ILE A 15 -14.27 -3.78 -5.27
N THR A 16 -15.16 -4.78 -5.20
CA THR A 16 -16.61 -4.55 -5.37
C THR A 16 -17.24 -3.64 -4.33
N CYS A 17 -16.64 -3.47 -3.16
CA CYS A 17 -17.09 -2.50 -2.17
C CYS A 17 -16.55 -1.07 -2.42
N GLY A 18 -15.66 -0.90 -3.38
CA GLY A 18 -15.01 0.38 -3.63
C GLY A 18 -14.18 0.86 -2.45
N THR A 19 -14.46 2.06 -1.95
CA THR A 19 -13.78 2.65 -0.79
C THR A 19 -14.73 3.04 0.33
N ASP A 20 -15.96 2.59 0.28
CA ASP A 20 -16.96 2.91 1.31
C ASP A 20 -16.71 2.08 2.57
N LYS A 21 -16.10 2.69 3.57
CA LYS A 21 -15.82 2.06 4.86
C LYS A 21 -17.09 1.68 5.65
N ALA A 22 -18.25 2.20 5.27
CA ALA A 22 -19.53 1.81 5.86
C ALA A 22 -20.06 0.49 5.28
N ASP A 23 -19.60 0.09 4.11
CA ASP A 23 -19.90 -1.22 3.53
C ASP A 23 -19.30 -2.33 4.41
N PRO A 24 -20.09 -3.35 4.82
CA PRO A 24 -19.59 -4.43 5.68
C PRO A 24 -18.38 -5.18 5.11
N LYS A 25 -18.31 -5.35 3.80
CA LYS A 25 -17.18 -6.03 3.14
C LYS A 25 -15.91 -5.17 3.16
N CYS A 26 -16.05 -3.88 2.91
CA CYS A 26 -14.95 -2.92 3.07
C CYS A 26 -14.45 -2.88 4.51
N LYS A 27 -15.34 -2.94 5.47
CA LYS A 27 -14.97 -2.99 6.90
C LYS A 27 -14.16 -4.23 7.24
N ILE A 28 -14.55 -5.39 6.72
CA ILE A 28 -13.77 -6.64 6.91
C ILE A 28 -12.38 -6.50 6.28
N LEU A 29 -12.31 -5.99 5.06
CA LEU A 29 -11.04 -5.77 4.37
C LEU A 29 -10.13 -4.81 5.13
N PHE A 30 -10.67 -3.69 5.58
CA PHE A 30 -9.95 -2.71 6.37
C PHE A 30 -9.41 -3.31 7.67
N ASN A 31 -10.24 -4.11 8.38
CA ASN A 31 -9.82 -4.76 9.61
C ASN A 31 -8.71 -5.78 9.37
N ARG A 32 -8.77 -6.55 8.29
CA ARG A 32 -7.69 -7.47 7.93
C ARG A 32 -6.39 -6.75 7.60
N LEU A 33 -6.48 -5.62 6.93
CA LEU A 33 -5.31 -4.79 6.66
C LEU A 33 -4.72 -4.23 7.96
N GLU A 34 -5.56 -3.77 8.86
CA GLU A 34 -5.13 -3.28 10.17
C GLU A 34 -4.46 -4.39 10.99
N ASP A 35 -5.06 -5.58 11.04
CA ASP A 35 -4.48 -6.73 11.74
C ASP A 35 -3.11 -7.10 11.17
N ALA A 36 -2.95 -7.09 9.84
CA ALA A 36 -1.67 -7.38 9.21
C ALA A 36 -0.61 -6.33 9.57
N ILE A 37 -0.98 -5.07 9.64
CA ILE A 37 -0.06 -3.99 10.06
C ILE A 37 0.32 -4.17 11.54
N ASP A 38 -0.64 -4.45 12.41
CA ASP A 38 -0.37 -4.71 13.84
C ASP A 38 0.57 -5.90 14.04
N ASP A 39 0.35 -6.99 13.32
CA ASP A 39 1.23 -8.17 13.37
C ASP A 39 2.65 -7.84 12.91
N LEU A 40 2.80 -7.02 11.87
CA LEU A 40 4.10 -6.60 11.38
C LEU A 40 4.81 -5.67 12.38
N ILE A 41 4.10 -4.76 13.01
CA ILE A 41 4.66 -3.91 14.07
C ILE A 41 5.15 -4.79 15.23
N ALA A 42 4.38 -5.81 15.63
CA ALA A 42 4.78 -6.75 16.65
C ALA A 42 6.04 -7.55 16.30
N LYS A 43 6.29 -7.77 15.00
CA LYS A 43 7.49 -8.45 14.49
C LYS A 43 8.70 -7.54 14.34
N GLY A 44 8.56 -6.24 14.58
CA GLY A 44 9.64 -5.27 14.51
C GLY A 44 9.64 -4.39 13.26
N CYS A 45 8.54 -4.35 12.50
CA CYS A 45 8.40 -3.38 11.40
C CYS A 45 8.21 -1.97 11.98
N THR A 46 9.05 -1.06 11.55
CA THR A 46 9.02 0.34 11.99
C THR A 46 8.89 1.32 10.82
N TYR A 47 9.05 0.85 9.60
CA TYR A 47 9.06 1.67 8.41
C TYR A 47 8.06 1.13 7.39
N PHE A 48 7.13 1.98 6.97
CA PHE A 48 6.07 1.60 6.04
C PHE A 48 6.13 2.49 4.81
N ILE A 49 6.07 1.88 3.63
CA ILE A 49 6.06 2.58 2.36
C ILE A 49 4.74 2.30 1.67
N ALA A 50 3.93 3.33 1.46
CA ALA A 50 2.71 3.26 0.69
C ALA A 50 2.87 4.01 -0.62
N GLY A 51 2.26 3.50 -1.68
CA GLY A 51 2.11 4.26 -2.92
C GLY A 51 1.08 5.37 -2.72
N ASN A 52 0.99 6.27 -3.63
CA ASN A 52 0.08 7.40 -3.53
C ASN A 52 -1.23 7.16 -4.31
N ALA A 53 -1.63 5.90 -4.47
CA ALA A 53 -2.85 5.53 -5.15
C ALA A 53 -4.07 5.65 -4.23
N HIS A 54 -5.22 5.95 -4.83
CA HIS A 54 -6.48 5.92 -4.12
C HIS A 54 -6.87 4.46 -3.79
N GLY A 55 -7.46 4.24 -2.62
CA GLY A 55 -7.90 2.92 -2.17
C GLY A 55 -6.99 2.30 -1.12
N ILE A 56 -6.40 1.15 -1.41
CA ILE A 56 -5.61 0.38 -0.43
C ILE A 56 -4.42 1.17 0.11
N ASP A 57 -3.71 1.89 -0.76
CA ASP A 57 -2.59 2.74 -0.34
C ASP A 57 -3.04 3.82 0.64
N THR A 58 -4.19 4.43 0.40
CA THR A 58 -4.80 5.43 1.28
C THR A 58 -5.16 4.82 2.63
N TRP A 59 -5.82 3.66 2.64
CA TRP A 59 -6.19 2.96 3.88
C TRP A 59 -4.96 2.54 4.68
N ALA A 60 -3.96 1.97 4.02
CA ALA A 60 -2.71 1.58 4.68
C ALA A 60 -2.04 2.78 5.33
N SER A 61 -1.95 3.89 4.62
CA SER A 61 -1.37 5.14 5.13
C SER A 61 -2.13 5.68 6.33
N GLU A 62 -3.46 5.69 6.28
CA GLU A 62 -4.32 6.13 7.40
C GLU A 62 -4.12 5.25 8.63
N ILE A 63 -4.04 3.93 8.45
CA ILE A 63 -3.80 2.99 9.55
C ILE A 63 -2.44 3.25 10.20
N VAL A 64 -1.38 3.37 9.41
CA VAL A 64 -0.04 3.63 9.92
C VAL A 64 0.00 4.96 10.69
N LEU A 65 -0.61 6.01 10.17
CA LEU A 65 -0.70 7.30 10.84
C LEU A 65 -1.45 7.21 12.17
N GLU A 66 -2.51 6.41 12.25
CA GLU A 66 -3.24 6.16 13.50
C GLU A 66 -2.38 5.40 14.51
N LYS A 67 -1.70 4.36 14.09
CA LYS A 67 -0.77 3.59 14.95
C LYS A 67 0.40 4.44 15.42
N LYS A 68 0.83 5.40 14.62
CA LYS A 68 1.92 6.32 14.95
C LYS A 68 1.59 7.20 16.15
N LYS A 69 0.32 7.48 16.42
CA LYS A 69 -0.10 8.25 17.61
C LYS A 69 0.32 7.60 18.93
N THR A 70 0.30 6.27 18.99
CA THR A 70 0.71 5.47 20.15
C THR A 70 2.11 4.90 20.02
N ASN A 71 2.67 4.89 18.82
CA ASN A 71 4.04 4.44 18.55
C ASN A 71 4.75 5.44 17.63
N PRO A 72 5.29 6.54 18.20
CA PRO A 72 5.86 7.63 17.40
C PRO A 72 7.13 7.26 16.65
N ASN A 73 7.72 6.10 16.92
CA ASN A 73 8.89 5.60 16.18
C ASN A 73 8.55 5.04 14.78
N LEU A 74 7.27 4.85 14.48
CA LEU A 74 6.86 4.41 13.15
C LEU A 74 7.12 5.52 12.11
N ILE A 75 7.57 5.12 10.94
CA ILE A 75 7.84 6.03 9.82
C ILE A 75 6.90 5.66 8.67
N LEU A 76 6.24 6.66 8.11
CA LEU A 76 5.45 6.52 6.90
C LEU A 76 6.14 7.28 5.76
N GLU A 77 6.55 6.55 4.73
CA GLU A 77 7.00 7.09 3.46
C GLU A 77 5.89 6.94 2.42
N ILE A 78 5.63 7.99 1.68
CA ILE A 78 4.75 7.94 0.51
C ILE A 78 5.62 7.96 -0.75
N ALA A 79 5.61 6.85 -1.49
CA ALA A 79 6.31 6.73 -2.74
C ALA A 79 5.38 7.14 -3.89
N GLN A 80 5.57 8.34 -4.41
CA GLN A 80 4.83 8.81 -5.57
C GLN A 80 5.47 8.28 -6.86
N PRO A 81 4.68 7.86 -7.86
CA PRO A 81 5.27 7.51 -9.15
C PRO A 81 5.95 8.70 -9.80
N TYR A 82 5.38 9.89 -9.66
CA TYR A 82 5.95 11.18 -10.11
C TYR A 82 5.48 12.30 -9.19
N GLU A 83 6.17 13.41 -9.21
CA GLU A 83 5.85 14.57 -8.40
C GLU A 83 4.41 15.08 -8.66
N GLY A 84 3.67 15.34 -7.59
CA GLY A 84 2.30 15.84 -7.68
C GLY A 84 1.22 14.81 -7.98
N HIS A 85 1.57 13.54 -8.08
CA HIS A 85 0.59 12.47 -8.31
C HIS A 85 -0.52 12.49 -7.24
N ASN A 86 -1.78 12.53 -7.68
CA ASN A 86 -2.99 12.55 -6.84
C ASN A 86 -3.06 13.67 -5.77
N ALA A 87 -2.22 14.69 -5.86
CA ALA A 87 -2.12 15.74 -4.84
C ALA A 87 -3.40 16.57 -4.66
N ARG A 88 -4.35 16.50 -5.60
CA ARG A 88 -5.63 17.23 -5.52
C ARG A 88 -6.70 16.53 -4.70
N ARG A 89 -6.55 15.23 -4.42
CA ARG A 89 -7.50 14.48 -3.59
C ARG A 89 -7.33 14.88 -2.13
N LYS A 90 -8.43 15.24 -1.47
CA LYS A 90 -8.42 15.76 -0.09
C LYS A 90 -7.78 14.77 0.90
N GLU A 91 -8.16 13.49 0.83
CA GLU A 91 -7.63 12.44 1.70
C GLU A 91 -6.14 12.23 1.50
N ILE A 92 -5.69 12.29 0.25
CA ILE A 92 -4.27 12.14 -0.10
C ILE A 92 -3.47 13.36 0.35
N LYS A 93 -4.00 14.55 0.16
CA LYS A 93 -3.38 15.78 0.65
C LYS A 93 -3.10 15.72 2.15
N THR A 94 -4.08 15.27 2.94
CA THR A 94 -3.93 15.11 4.38
C THR A 94 -2.83 14.11 4.73
N ILE A 95 -2.76 12.98 4.02
CA ILE A 95 -1.71 11.97 4.20
C ILE A 95 -0.34 12.54 3.86
N LEU A 96 -0.20 13.24 2.74
CA LEU A 96 1.07 13.85 2.33
C LEU A 96 1.58 14.87 3.35
N GLU A 97 0.68 15.62 3.96
CA GLU A 97 1.04 16.60 5.00
C GLU A 97 1.54 15.92 6.29
N LYS A 98 1.06 14.73 6.61
CA LYS A 98 1.39 14.00 7.84
C LYS A 98 2.48 12.94 7.66
N ALA A 99 2.80 12.55 6.44
CA ALA A 99 3.85 11.57 6.16
C ALA A 99 5.22 12.09 6.60
N ASP A 100 6.09 11.18 7.01
CA ASP A 100 7.46 11.53 7.40
C ASP A 100 8.32 11.83 6.17
N LEU A 101 8.06 11.14 5.06
CA LEU A 101 8.76 11.33 3.80
C LEU A 101 7.78 11.21 2.64
N VAL A 102 7.86 12.13 1.70
CA VAL A 102 7.18 12.06 0.40
C VAL A 102 8.25 11.99 -0.67
N HIS A 103 8.29 10.88 -1.40
CA HIS A 103 9.35 10.58 -2.35
C HIS A 103 8.79 10.38 -3.77
N PRO A 104 8.94 11.36 -4.68
CA PRO A 104 8.67 11.14 -6.09
C PRO A 104 9.79 10.27 -6.69
N VAL A 105 9.45 9.04 -7.08
CA VAL A 105 10.43 8.01 -7.44
C VAL A 105 10.97 8.18 -8.85
N SER A 106 10.10 8.56 -9.80
CA SER A 106 10.44 8.56 -11.22
C SER A 106 10.33 9.95 -11.85
N THR A 107 11.22 10.22 -12.80
CA THR A 107 11.15 11.41 -13.67
C THR A 107 10.66 11.06 -15.08
N LYS A 108 10.25 9.81 -15.31
CA LYS A 108 9.82 9.35 -16.63
C LYS A 108 8.49 9.98 -17.03
N GLU A 109 8.40 10.42 -18.28
CA GLU A 109 7.20 11.08 -18.79
C GLU A 109 6.02 10.11 -18.99
N ARG A 110 6.31 8.86 -19.35
CA ARG A 110 5.27 7.84 -19.51
C ARG A 110 4.79 7.38 -18.12
N ARG A 111 3.51 7.60 -17.86
CA ARG A 111 2.91 7.26 -16.55
C ARG A 111 3.08 5.80 -16.17
N ASN A 112 2.90 4.87 -17.12
CA ASN A 112 3.06 3.44 -16.84
C ASN A 112 4.50 3.10 -16.40
N ASP A 113 5.50 3.71 -17.00
CA ASP A 113 6.90 3.52 -16.63
C ASP A 113 7.19 4.08 -15.24
N ALA A 114 6.61 5.23 -14.91
CA ALA A 114 6.72 5.82 -13.58
C ALA A 114 6.06 4.95 -12.50
N TYR A 115 4.90 4.37 -12.78
CA TYR A 115 4.24 3.43 -11.86
C TYR A 115 5.07 2.16 -11.64
N LEU A 116 5.67 1.61 -12.69
CA LEU A 116 6.56 0.45 -12.58
C LEU A 116 7.80 0.77 -11.76
N ASP A 117 8.42 1.91 -11.98
CA ASP A 117 9.58 2.37 -11.22
C ASP A 117 9.23 2.49 -9.72
N ARG A 118 8.09 3.10 -9.41
CA ARG A 118 7.60 3.25 -8.04
C ARG A 118 7.38 1.88 -7.38
N ASN A 119 6.73 0.95 -8.06
CA ASN A 119 6.45 -0.37 -7.54
C ASN A 119 7.74 -1.16 -7.27
N LYS A 120 8.69 -1.10 -8.19
CA LYS A 120 10.01 -1.73 -8.00
C LYS A 120 10.77 -1.13 -6.81
N TYR A 121 10.77 0.19 -6.70
CA TYR A 121 11.38 0.88 -5.57
C TYR A 121 10.81 0.40 -4.24
N MET A 122 9.49 0.35 -4.11
CA MET A 122 8.82 -0.08 -2.88
C MET A 122 9.20 -1.52 -2.51
N VAL A 123 9.16 -2.42 -3.46
CA VAL A 123 9.50 -3.84 -3.24
C VAL A 123 10.99 -4.01 -2.91
N ASP A 124 11.87 -3.40 -3.68
CA ASP A 124 13.33 -3.54 -3.46
C ASP A 124 13.74 -3.06 -2.06
N LYS A 125 13.12 -2.00 -1.57
CA LYS A 125 13.44 -1.43 -0.27
C LYS A 125 12.84 -2.20 0.90
N SER A 126 11.83 -3.04 0.67
CA SER A 126 11.04 -3.69 1.71
C SER A 126 11.53 -5.10 2.04
N ASP A 127 11.25 -5.54 3.27
CA ASP A 127 11.39 -6.92 3.73
C ASP A 127 10.07 -7.68 3.56
N PHE A 128 8.95 -7.00 3.81
CA PHE A 128 7.60 -7.53 3.72
C PHE A 128 6.78 -6.76 2.69
N VAL A 129 5.91 -7.48 2.00
CA VAL A 129 4.93 -6.91 1.07
C VAL A 129 3.53 -7.37 1.49
N VAL A 130 2.67 -6.44 1.87
CA VAL A 130 1.26 -6.72 2.12
C VAL A 130 0.52 -6.54 0.80
N ALA A 131 -0.07 -7.61 0.28
CA ALA A 131 -0.75 -7.64 -1.00
C ALA A 131 -2.23 -7.93 -0.82
N ILE A 132 -3.09 -6.99 -1.24
CA ILE A 132 -4.54 -7.17 -1.29
C ILE A 132 -4.94 -7.35 -2.74
N PHE A 133 -5.47 -8.52 -3.08
CA PHE A 133 -5.81 -8.83 -4.47
C PHE A 133 -6.87 -9.92 -4.56
N ASP A 134 -7.43 -10.07 -5.74
CA ASP A 134 -8.35 -11.15 -6.10
C ASP A 134 -7.72 -11.96 -7.24
N ASP A 135 -7.30 -13.18 -6.95
CA ASP A 135 -6.65 -14.04 -7.93
C ASP A 135 -7.60 -14.60 -9.00
N SER A 136 -8.91 -14.41 -8.81
CA SER A 136 -9.93 -14.77 -9.79
C SER A 136 -10.23 -13.65 -10.79
N ASP A 137 -9.71 -12.44 -10.57
CA ASP A 137 -9.95 -11.29 -11.46
C ASP A 137 -8.82 -11.15 -12.49
N PRO A 138 -9.10 -11.35 -13.79
CA PRO A 138 -8.10 -11.22 -14.85
C PRO A 138 -7.65 -9.78 -15.13
N HIS A 139 -8.34 -8.77 -14.59
CA HIS A 139 -8.04 -7.35 -14.84
C HIS A 139 -7.00 -6.74 -13.90
N THR A 140 -6.32 -7.55 -13.12
CA THR A 140 -5.42 -7.10 -12.04
C THR A 140 -3.94 -7.17 -12.42
N VAL A 141 -3.61 -6.95 -13.67
CA VAL A 141 -2.27 -7.12 -14.24
C VAL A 141 -1.18 -6.37 -13.46
N GLY A 142 -1.44 -5.12 -13.08
CA GLY A 142 -0.44 -4.31 -12.36
C GLY A 142 -0.08 -4.87 -10.98
N SER A 143 -1.08 -5.33 -10.22
CA SER A 143 -0.88 -5.94 -8.91
C SER A 143 -0.15 -7.29 -9.02
N TRP A 144 -0.46 -8.07 -10.04
CA TRP A 144 0.23 -9.33 -10.32
C TRP A 144 1.71 -9.13 -10.62
N HIS A 145 2.06 -8.11 -11.42
CA HIS A 145 3.46 -7.80 -11.72
C HIS A 145 4.23 -7.44 -10.45
N THR A 146 3.65 -6.63 -9.58
CA THR A 146 4.29 -6.26 -8.32
C THR A 146 4.46 -7.47 -7.40
N LEU A 147 3.44 -8.30 -7.29
CA LEU A 147 3.48 -9.52 -6.49
C LEU A 147 4.54 -10.50 -7.00
N ASP A 148 4.55 -10.77 -8.30
CA ASP A 148 5.54 -11.65 -8.94
C ASP A 148 6.97 -11.12 -8.74
N PHE A 149 7.19 -9.83 -8.88
CA PHE A 149 8.47 -9.19 -8.63
C PHE A 149 8.91 -9.37 -7.16
N ALA A 150 8.00 -9.19 -6.21
CA ALA A 150 8.28 -9.39 -4.79
C ALA A 150 8.69 -10.84 -4.50
N MET A 151 8.00 -11.81 -5.08
CA MET A 151 8.30 -13.23 -4.92
C MET A 151 9.65 -13.59 -5.51
N ARG A 152 9.98 -13.08 -6.70
CA ARG A 152 11.28 -13.30 -7.34
C ARG A 152 12.44 -12.69 -6.54
N LYS A 153 12.19 -11.59 -5.84
CA LYS A 153 13.19 -10.94 -4.97
C LYS A 153 13.30 -11.60 -3.59
N GLY A 154 12.55 -12.66 -3.34
CA GLY A 154 12.58 -13.38 -2.06
C GLY A 154 11.97 -12.60 -0.89
N LYS A 155 11.08 -11.65 -1.17
CA LYS A 155 10.39 -10.90 -0.12
C LYS A 155 9.31 -11.77 0.54
N ILE A 156 9.03 -11.49 1.80
CA ILE A 156 7.93 -12.17 2.51
C ILE A 156 6.63 -11.46 2.15
N VAL A 157 5.73 -12.19 1.50
CA VAL A 157 4.46 -11.66 1.03
C VAL A 157 3.33 -12.09 1.96
N ILE A 158 2.59 -11.12 2.47
CA ILE A 158 1.37 -11.32 3.27
C ILE A 158 0.18 -11.04 2.35
N LYS A 159 -0.54 -12.10 1.99
CA LYS A 159 -1.66 -12.04 1.05
C LYS A 159 -2.98 -11.88 1.77
N ILE A 160 -3.77 -10.88 1.36
CA ILE A 160 -5.16 -10.73 1.76
C ILE A 160 -6.00 -10.92 0.51
N GLN A 161 -6.73 -12.03 0.42
CA GLN A 161 -7.54 -12.39 -0.73
C GLN A 161 -8.91 -11.73 -0.64
N TRP A 162 -9.22 -10.87 -1.61
CA TRP A 162 -10.55 -10.26 -1.70
C TRP A 162 -11.65 -11.31 -1.92
N ARG A 163 -11.35 -12.35 -2.68
CA ARG A 163 -12.24 -13.49 -2.92
C ARG A 163 -12.81 -14.07 -1.62
N ASP A 164 -12.04 -14.10 -0.56
CA ASP A 164 -12.44 -14.71 0.71
C ASP A 164 -13.39 -13.80 1.52
N ILE A 165 -13.55 -12.55 1.09
CA ILE A 165 -14.35 -11.53 1.79
C ILE A 165 -15.68 -11.29 1.09
N ARG A 166 -15.70 -11.30 -0.23
CA ARG A 166 -16.89 -11.00 -1.06
C ARG A 166 -17.99 -12.05 -1.00
#